data_e9e5dc43753fffdb250116a64c2427db
#
_entry.id   e9e5dc43753fffdb250116a64c2427db
#
_cell.length_a   1.000
_cell.length_b   1.000
_cell.length_c   1.000
_cell.angle_alpha   90.00
_cell.angle_beta   90.00
_cell.angle_gamma   90.00
#
_symmetry.space_group_name_H-M   'P 1'
#
loop_
_entity.id
_entity.type
_entity.pdbx_description
1 polymer ?
#
loop_
_entity_poly.entity_id
_entity_poly.type
_entity_poly.pdbx_seq_one_letter_code
_entity_poly.pdbx_strand_id
1 'polypeptide(L)'
;MDKKEKESKLLSTALDLFTKKGVNNTSIQDIADEAGVGKGTFYLYFKDKYDIRDKVIANCSSKLFSDALTALNNSYIQNFEDQIIFIINYILDELNKNKILLKLISKNLSFGLFNNTISNLSNLSNIENNPETLYEKFVNKLNENNINLKNPKVTLFTIIELVSSTGFNSILYSEPLPLNEYKPYLYSIIRNILKIM
;
A
#
# COMPACT_ATOMS: atom_id res chain seq x y z
N MET A 1 15.56 -10.56 22.99
CA MET A 1 14.72 -10.22 21.83
C MET A 1 13.76 -11.37 21.57
N ASP A 2 12.46 -11.12 21.69
CA ASP A 2 11.47 -12.15 21.41
C ASP A 2 11.30 -12.40 19.90
N LYS A 3 10.42 -13.35 19.50
CA LYS A 3 10.22 -13.73 18.10
C LYS A 3 9.67 -12.57 17.25
N LYS A 4 8.67 -11.83 17.76
CA LYS A 4 8.05 -10.69 17.07
C LYS A 4 9.02 -9.51 16.92
N GLU A 5 9.81 -9.26 17.94
CA GLU A 5 10.81 -8.18 17.95
C GLU A 5 11.90 -8.42 16.88
N LYS A 6 12.37 -9.68 16.72
CA LYS A 6 13.35 -10.03 15.68
C LYS A 6 12.78 -9.86 14.26
N GLU A 7 11.53 -10.31 14.04
CA GLU A 7 10.86 -10.14 12.76
C GLU A 7 10.67 -8.65 12.42
N SER A 8 10.18 -7.86 13.35
CA SER A 8 10.00 -6.41 13.19
C SER A 8 11.33 -5.71 12.88
N LYS A 9 12.40 -6.09 13.56
CA LYS A 9 13.74 -5.52 13.32
C LYS A 9 14.28 -5.87 11.93
N LEU A 10 14.10 -7.11 11.49
CA LEU A 10 14.46 -7.52 10.12
C LEU A 10 13.70 -6.73 9.06
N LEU A 11 12.39 -6.53 9.25
CA LEU A 11 11.54 -5.75 8.32
C LEU A 11 11.97 -4.27 8.27
N SER A 12 12.19 -3.63 9.43
CA SER A 12 12.63 -2.23 9.47
C SER A 12 14.02 -2.05 8.85
N THR A 13 14.95 -2.95 9.15
CA THR A 13 16.30 -2.94 8.56
C THR A 13 16.25 -3.17 7.04
N ALA A 14 15.41 -4.09 6.57
CA ALA A 14 15.24 -4.32 5.14
C ALA A 14 14.66 -3.08 4.44
N LEU A 15 13.67 -2.41 5.03
CA LEU A 15 13.13 -1.15 4.50
C LEU A 15 14.22 -0.10 4.36
N ASP A 16 15.02 0.11 5.40
CA ASP A 16 16.13 1.09 5.39
C ASP A 16 17.17 0.77 4.31
N LEU A 17 17.57 -0.49 4.17
CA LEU A 17 18.52 -0.90 3.15
C LEU A 17 17.94 -0.81 1.75
N PHE A 18 16.70 -1.21 1.54
CA PHE A 18 16.03 -1.12 0.24
C PHE A 18 15.83 0.33 -0.20
N THR A 19 15.57 1.24 0.72
CA THR A 19 15.47 2.67 0.43
C THR A 19 16.82 3.31 0.16
N LYS A 20 17.88 2.91 0.85
CA LYS A 20 19.24 3.49 0.69
C LYS A 20 19.93 3.01 -0.59
N LYS A 21 19.93 1.72 -0.86
CA LYS A 21 20.74 1.13 -1.96
C LYS A 21 19.93 0.28 -2.96
N GLY A 22 18.62 0.18 -2.75
CA GLY A 22 17.71 -0.59 -3.60
C GLY A 22 17.69 -2.08 -3.29
N VAL A 23 16.61 -2.76 -3.70
CA VAL A 23 16.41 -4.20 -3.47
C VAL A 23 17.50 -5.04 -4.14
N ASN A 24 17.89 -4.69 -5.36
CA ASN A 24 18.86 -5.49 -6.12
C ASN A 24 20.24 -5.48 -5.45
N ASN A 25 20.65 -4.35 -4.89
CA ASN A 25 21.96 -4.16 -4.25
C ASN A 25 21.97 -4.52 -2.76
N THR A 26 20.89 -5.09 -2.23
CA THR A 26 20.80 -5.55 -0.84
C THR A 26 20.85 -7.06 -0.81
N SER A 27 21.76 -7.62 -0.02
CA SER A 27 21.83 -9.07 0.23
C SER A 27 21.11 -9.46 1.52
N ILE A 28 20.77 -10.75 1.67
CA ILE A 28 20.25 -11.28 2.94
C ILE A 28 21.27 -11.11 4.06
N GLN A 29 22.58 -11.24 3.74
CA GLN A 29 23.65 -11.05 4.71
C GLN A 29 23.65 -9.60 5.23
N ASP A 30 23.53 -8.60 4.33
CA ASP A 30 23.46 -7.18 4.75
C ASP A 30 22.30 -6.94 5.72
N ILE A 31 21.12 -7.52 5.44
CA ILE A 31 19.94 -7.37 6.30
C ILE A 31 20.18 -8.02 7.66
N ALA A 32 20.75 -9.23 7.70
CA ALA A 32 21.01 -9.95 8.92
C ALA A 32 22.04 -9.24 9.79
N ASP A 33 23.16 -8.81 9.19
CA ASP A 33 24.25 -8.12 9.88
C ASP A 33 23.80 -6.80 10.47
N GLU A 34 23.12 -5.97 9.69
CA GLU A 34 22.59 -4.66 10.14
C GLU A 34 21.48 -4.83 11.21
N ALA A 35 20.67 -5.89 11.12
CA ALA A 35 19.68 -6.25 12.14
C ALA A 35 20.32 -6.86 13.40
N GLY A 36 21.61 -7.19 13.38
CA GLY A 36 22.31 -7.82 14.50
C GLY A 36 21.84 -9.24 14.78
N VAL A 37 21.49 -10.01 13.73
CA VAL A 37 21.07 -11.41 13.85
C VAL A 37 21.87 -12.30 12.90
N GLY A 38 21.97 -13.59 13.21
CA GLY A 38 22.59 -14.55 12.30
C GLY A 38 21.74 -14.78 11.05
N LYS A 39 22.38 -15.06 9.89
CA LYS A 39 21.70 -15.39 8.63
C LYS A 39 20.68 -16.55 8.77
N GLY A 40 20.98 -17.54 9.62
CA GLY A 40 20.02 -18.60 9.95
C GLY A 40 18.73 -18.07 10.61
N THR A 41 18.83 -17.02 11.41
CA THR A 41 17.67 -16.36 12.01
C THR A 41 16.78 -15.69 10.95
N PHE A 42 17.36 -15.10 9.91
CA PHE A 42 16.59 -14.56 8.79
C PHE A 42 15.67 -15.62 8.17
N TYR A 43 16.21 -16.81 7.90
CA TYR A 43 15.46 -17.90 7.27
C TYR A 43 14.38 -18.54 8.14
N LEU A 44 14.35 -18.23 9.44
CA LEU A 44 13.23 -18.62 10.31
C LEU A 44 11.97 -17.78 10.07
N TYR A 45 12.10 -16.59 9.45
CA TYR A 45 11.01 -15.64 9.23
C TYR A 45 10.66 -15.42 7.76
N PHE A 46 11.68 -15.50 6.88
CA PHE A 46 11.55 -15.15 5.48
C PHE A 46 12.23 -16.19 4.60
N LYS A 47 11.51 -16.62 3.57
CA LYS A 47 12.00 -17.63 2.62
C LYS A 47 13.23 -17.13 1.85
N ASP A 48 13.18 -15.91 1.39
CA ASP A 48 14.24 -15.27 0.60
C ASP A 48 14.14 -13.74 0.68
N LYS A 49 15.00 -13.04 -0.08
CA LYS A 49 15.01 -11.58 -0.17
C LYS A 49 13.71 -10.99 -0.73
N TYR A 50 13.04 -11.70 -1.60
CA TYR A 50 11.82 -11.22 -2.22
C TYR A 50 10.61 -11.38 -1.29
N ASP A 51 10.60 -12.41 -0.45
CA ASP A 51 9.59 -12.59 0.59
C ASP A 51 9.61 -11.43 1.61
N ILE A 52 10.79 -11.07 2.14
CA ILE A 52 10.88 -9.90 3.04
C ILE A 52 10.57 -8.59 2.32
N ARG A 53 10.98 -8.42 1.05
CA ARG A 53 10.63 -7.26 0.23
C ARG A 53 9.11 -7.11 0.13
N ASP A 54 8.41 -8.18 -0.20
CA ASP A 54 6.96 -8.17 -0.39
C ASP A 54 6.22 -7.84 0.91
N LYS A 55 6.70 -8.35 2.05
CA LYS A 55 6.18 -7.98 3.38
C LYS A 55 6.46 -6.51 3.73
N VAL A 56 7.65 -5.99 3.40
CA VAL A 56 7.97 -4.57 3.58
C VAL A 56 7.04 -3.69 2.74
N ILE A 57 6.86 -4.02 1.46
CA ILE A 57 5.95 -3.30 0.56
C ILE A 57 4.52 -3.32 1.11
N ALA A 58 4.05 -4.50 1.54
CA ALA A 58 2.73 -4.68 2.11
C ALA A 58 2.53 -3.81 3.37
N ASN A 59 3.49 -3.80 4.28
CA ASN A 59 3.43 -2.99 5.50
C ASN A 59 3.43 -1.48 5.20
N CYS A 60 4.28 -1.03 4.26
CA CYS A 60 4.31 0.38 3.85
C CYS A 60 3.00 0.81 3.19
N SER A 61 2.43 -0.03 2.31
CA SER A 61 1.16 0.25 1.65
C SER A 61 0.00 0.30 2.64
N SER A 62 -0.07 -0.64 3.58
CA SER A 62 -1.09 -0.67 4.63
C SER A 62 -1.00 0.55 5.55
N LYS A 63 0.21 0.94 5.94
CA LYS A 63 0.42 2.13 6.74
C LYS A 63 -0.04 3.39 6.01
N LEU A 64 0.40 3.58 4.76
CA LEU A 64 0.03 4.73 3.94
C LEU A 64 -1.49 4.86 3.80
N PHE A 65 -2.17 3.74 3.58
CA PHE A 65 -3.62 3.70 3.50
C PHE A 65 -4.29 3.99 4.86
N SER A 66 -3.78 3.43 5.95
CA SER A 66 -4.28 3.70 7.30
C SER A 66 -4.14 5.18 7.69
N ASP A 67 -3.02 5.80 7.34
CA ASP A 67 -2.77 7.22 7.58
C ASP A 67 -3.76 8.08 6.77
N ALA A 68 -4.04 7.70 5.51
CA ALA A 68 -5.04 8.37 4.68
C ALA A 68 -6.46 8.26 5.26
N LEU A 69 -6.85 7.08 5.78
CA LEU A 69 -8.14 6.89 6.45
C LEU A 69 -8.25 7.71 7.74
N THR A 70 -7.17 7.77 8.52
CA THR A 70 -7.13 8.59 9.74
C THR A 70 -7.31 10.07 9.39
N ALA A 71 -6.65 10.55 8.34
CA ALA A 71 -6.81 11.91 7.85
C ALA A 71 -8.24 12.17 7.34
N LEU A 72 -8.85 11.21 6.64
CA LEU A 72 -10.23 11.30 6.18
C LEU A 72 -11.21 11.39 7.35
N ASN A 73 -11.03 10.56 8.39
CA ASN A 73 -11.91 10.56 9.56
C ASN A 73 -11.87 11.89 10.33
N ASN A 74 -10.77 12.63 10.23
CA ASN A 74 -10.61 13.97 10.79
C ASN A 74 -11.14 15.07 9.85
N SER A 75 -11.66 14.71 8.68
CA SER A 75 -12.27 15.62 7.71
C SER A 75 -13.79 15.61 7.85
N TYR A 76 -14.45 16.64 7.30
CA TYR A 76 -15.92 16.72 7.28
C TYR A 76 -16.53 16.21 5.96
N ILE A 77 -15.78 15.39 5.18
CA ILE A 77 -16.21 14.91 3.87
C ILE A 77 -17.24 13.79 4.04
N GLN A 78 -18.48 14.04 3.62
CA GLN A 78 -19.58 13.07 3.71
C GLN A 78 -19.80 12.29 2.41
N ASN A 79 -19.61 12.93 1.26
CA ASN A 79 -19.86 12.30 -0.03
C ASN A 79 -18.84 11.20 -0.30
N PHE A 80 -19.31 10.01 -0.67
CA PHE A 80 -18.47 8.84 -0.89
C PHE A 80 -17.42 9.05 -2.00
N GLU A 81 -17.80 9.64 -3.14
CA GLU A 81 -16.85 9.90 -4.23
C GLU A 81 -15.73 10.84 -3.76
N ASP A 82 -16.09 11.87 -2.98
CA ASP A 82 -15.12 12.82 -2.41
C ASP A 82 -14.21 12.16 -1.37
N GLN A 83 -14.71 11.20 -0.59
CA GLN A 83 -13.90 10.40 0.33
C GLN A 83 -12.84 9.57 -0.43
N ILE A 84 -13.23 8.93 -1.53
CA ILE A 84 -12.30 8.17 -2.38
C ILE A 84 -11.24 9.11 -2.98
N ILE A 85 -11.66 10.25 -3.52
CA ILE A 85 -10.73 11.26 -4.07
C ILE A 85 -9.77 11.78 -2.99
N PHE A 86 -10.26 12.04 -1.78
CA PHE A 86 -9.42 12.48 -0.65
C PHE A 86 -8.33 11.46 -0.32
N ILE A 87 -8.69 10.17 -0.19
CA ILE A 87 -7.74 9.08 0.08
C ILE A 87 -6.68 9.02 -1.02
N ILE A 88 -7.10 9.06 -2.29
CA ILE A 88 -6.19 9.03 -3.45
C ILE A 88 -5.27 10.25 -3.44
N ASN A 89 -5.82 11.45 -3.20
CA ASN A 89 -5.03 12.67 -3.11
C ASN A 89 -3.98 12.59 -2.01
N TYR A 90 -4.37 12.15 -0.80
CA TYR A 90 -3.46 11.96 0.33
C TYR A 90 -2.30 11.02 -0.03
N ILE A 91 -2.61 9.86 -0.60
CA ILE A 91 -1.61 8.86 -0.98
C ILE A 91 -0.65 9.43 -2.04
N LEU A 92 -1.16 10.09 -3.08
CA LEU A 92 -0.34 10.69 -4.13
C LEU A 92 0.58 11.80 -3.59
N ASP A 93 0.07 12.63 -2.65
CA ASP A 93 0.87 13.68 -2.04
C ASP A 93 1.98 13.13 -1.15
N GLU A 94 1.71 12.10 -0.35
CA GLU A 94 2.73 11.45 0.48
C GLU A 94 3.79 10.75 -0.39
N LEU A 95 3.39 10.09 -1.47
CA LEU A 95 4.32 9.46 -2.41
C LEU A 95 5.15 10.49 -3.19
N ASN A 96 4.57 11.65 -3.51
CA ASN A 96 5.32 12.75 -4.14
C ASN A 96 6.39 13.34 -3.21
N LYS A 97 6.13 13.40 -1.90
CA LYS A 97 7.12 13.81 -0.90
C LYS A 97 8.23 12.77 -0.73
N ASN A 98 7.91 11.48 -0.90
CA ASN A 98 8.85 10.38 -0.70
C ASN A 98 9.00 9.53 -1.98
N LYS A 99 9.76 10.05 -2.95
CA LYS A 99 10.01 9.36 -4.23
C LYS A 99 10.77 8.04 -4.09
N ILE A 100 11.48 7.83 -2.99
CA ILE A 100 12.18 6.57 -2.72
C ILE A 100 11.15 5.51 -2.33
N LEU A 101 10.24 5.84 -1.44
CA LEU A 101 9.11 4.96 -1.09
C LEU A 101 8.26 4.67 -2.33
N LEU A 102 7.95 5.68 -3.15
CA LEU A 102 7.23 5.50 -4.40
C LEU A 102 7.90 4.44 -5.29
N LYS A 103 9.22 4.53 -5.51
CA LYS A 103 9.97 3.55 -6.33
C LYS A 103 9.94 2.14 -5.75
N LEU A 104 9.90 2.02 -4.42
CA LEU A 104 9.83 0.73 -3.74
C LEU A 104 8.46 0.06 -3.91
N ILE A 105 7.36 0.82 -3.75
CA ILE A 105 6.00 0.26 -3.69
C ILE A 105 5.26 0.29 -5.03
N SER A 106 5.63 1.15 -5.99
CA SER A 106 4.83 1.49 -7.18
C SER A 106 4.47 0.30 -8.07
N LYS A 107 5.37 -0.66 -8.24
CA LYS A 107 5.11 -1.85 -9.08
C LYS A 107 4.26 -2.91 -8.38
N ASN A 108 4.02 -2.77 -7.08
CA ASN A 108 3.38 -3.78 -6.26
C ASN A 108 2.35 -3.17 -5.28
N LEU A 109 1.87 -1.95 -5.54
CA LEU A 109 0.90 -1.30 -4.64
C LEU A 109 -0.40 -2.10 -4.55
N SER A 110 -0.93 -2.52 -5.69
CA SER A 110 -2.11 -3.39 -5.75
C SER A 110 -1.85 -4.74 -5.10
N PHE A 111 -0.70 -5.36 -5.40
CA PHE A 111 -0.28 -6.60 -4.76
C PHE A 111 -0.17 -6.43 -3.23
N GLY A 112 0.45 -5.35 -2.75
CA GLY A 112 0.56 -5.04 -1.32
C GLY A 112 -0.79 -4.82 -0.65
N LEU A 113 -1.71 -4.11 -1.29
CA LEU A 113 -3.04 -3.82 -0.77
C LEU A 113 -3.99 -5.03 -0.83
N PHE A 114 -3.91 -5.87 -1.87
CA PHE A 114 -4.76 -7.06 -2.02
C PHE A 114 -4.21 -8.30 -1.32
N ASN A 115 -2.90 -8.51 -1.27
CA ASN A 115 -2.31 -9.72 -0.67
C ASN A 115 -2.10 -9.64 0.84
N ASN A 116 -1.99 -8.47 1.45
CA ASN A 116 -2.11 -8.35 2.92
C ASN A 116 -3.45 -8.87 3.44
N THR A 117 -4.44 -8.89 2.58
CA THR A 117 -5.75 -9.48 2.84
C THR A 117 -5.72 -11.00 2.89
N ILE A 118 -4.81 -11.66 2.15
CA ILE A 118 -4.79 -13.13 2.00
C ILE A 118 -3.71 -13.79 2.86
N SER A 119 -2.53 -13.20 2.99
CA SER A 119 -1.40 -13.82 3.69
C SER A 119 -1.40 -13.64 5.22
N ASN A 120 -2.07 -12.62 5.75
CA ASN A 120 -2.25 -12.48 7.20
C ASN A 120 -3.34 -13.40 7.76
N LEU A 121 -4.20 -13.95 6.92
CA LEU A 121 -5.24 -14.91 7.32
C LEU A 121 -4.69 -16.30 7.62
N SER A 122 -3.54 -16.69 7.08
CA SER A 122 -2.98 -18.05 7.26
C SER A 122 -2.06 -18.21 8.48
N ASN A 123 -1.57 -17.12 9.08
CA ASN A 123 -0.55 -17.18 10.14
C ASN A 123 -0.96 -16.58 11.50
N LEU A 124 -2.20 -16.09 11.65
CA LEU A 124 -2.70 -15.49 12.91
C LEU A 124 -4.03 -16.12 13.34
N SER A 125 -4.04 -17.44 13.46
CA SER A 125 -5.20 -18.23 13.92
C SER A 125 -5.61 -18.01 15.39
N ASN A 126 -5.19 -16.94 16.05
CA ASN A 126 -5.51 -16.69 17.47
C ASN A 126 -5.78 -15.22 17.83
N ILE A 127 -6.31 -14.39 16.93
CA ILE A 127 -6.76 -13.05 17.33
C ILE A 127 -8.20 -12.85 16.85
N GLU A 128 -9.13 -12.77 17.81
CA GLU A 128 -10.57 -12.50 17.63
C GLU A 128 -10.91 -11.13 17.00
N ASN A 129 -9.94 -10.36 16.55
CA ASN A 129 -10.10 -9.10 15.82
C ASN A 129 -9.28 -9.14 14.54
N ASN A 130 -9.81 -9.80 13.50
CA ASN A 130 -9.23 -9.74 12.17
C ASN A 130 -9.45 -8.30 11.62
N PRO A 131 -8.39 -7.51 11.36
CA PRO A 131 -8.59 -6.16 10.85
C PRO A 131 -9.28 -6.26 9.49
N GLU A 132 -10.39 -5.53 9.35
CA GLU A 132 -11.16 -5.43 8.12
C GLU A 132 -10.26 -5.07 6.93
N THR A 133 -10.37 -5.84 5.88
CA THR A 133 -9.55 -5.68 4.67
C THR A 133 -9.92 -4.39 3.93
N LEU A 134 -9.02 -3.89 3.08
CA LEU A 134 -9.33 -2.75 2.20
C LEU A 134 -10.58 -3.00 1.37
N TYR A 135 -10.75 -4.22 0.86
CA TYR A 135 -11.91 -4.58 0.07
C TYR A 135 -13.21 -4.57 0.89
N GLU A 136 -13.18 -5.15 2.09
CA GLU A 136 -14.34 -5.15 3.01
C GLU A 136 -14.74 -3.73 3.39
N LYS A 137 -13.77 -2.88 3.73
CA LYS A 137 -14.02 -1.45 4.00
C LYS A 137 -14.67 -0.74 2.80
N PHE A 138 -14.17 -1.02 1.59
CA PHE A 138 -14.75 -0.46 0.38
C PHE A 138 -16.19 -0.91 0.17
N VAL A 139 -16.46 -2.23 0.30
CA VAL A 139 -17.82 -2.78 0.16
C VAL A 139 -18.78 -2.25 1.23
N ASN A 140 -18.33 -2.15 2.48
CA ASN A 140 -19.14 -1.59 3.56
C ASN A 140 -19.49 -0.13 3.28
N LYS A 141 -18.55 0.66 2.79
CA LYS A 141 -18.81 2.05 2.39
C LYS A 141 -19.77 2.16 1.20
N LEU A 142 -19.70 1.28 0.22
CA LEU A 142 -20.69 1.22 -0.87
C LEU A 142 -22.08 0.96 -0.32
N ASN A 143 -22.24 -0.03 0.59
CA ASN A 143 -23.51 -0.37 1.20
C ASN A 143 -24.07 0.78 2.04
N GLU A 144 -23.26 1.43 2.87
CA GLU A 144 -23.65 2.61 3.67
C GLU A 144 -24.19 3.76 2.80
N ASN A 145 -23.67 3.91 1.58
CA ASN A 145 -24.06 4.97 0.66
C ASN A 145 -25.09 4.51 -0.40
N ASN A 146 -25.63 3.29 -0.30
CA ASN A 146 -26.56 2.69 -1.26
C ASN A 146 -26.03 2.71 -2.71
N ILE A 147 -24.72 2.50 -2.88
CA ILE A 147 -24.07 2.44 -4.19
C ILE A 147 -23.97 0.99 -4.62
N ASN A 148 -24.58 0.64 -5.75
CA ASN A 148 -24.60 -0.70 -6.29
C ASN A 148 -23.66 -0.79 -7.51
N LEU A 149 -22.40 -1.23 -7.28
CA LEU A 149 -21.46 -1.53 -8.36
C LEU A 149 -21.64 -2.97 -8.83
N LYS A 150 -21.63 -3.20 -10.13
CA LYS A 150 -21.76 -4.54 -10.73
C LYS A 150 -20.66 -5.51 -10.25
N ASN A 151 -19.44 -5.03 -10.09
CA ASN A 151 -18.32 -5.81 -9.58
C ASN A 151 -17.36 -4.93 -8.73
N PRO A 152 -17.65 -4.77 -7.42
CA PRO A 152 -16.85 -3.91 -6.55
C PRO A 152 -15.36 -4.26 -6.51
N LYS A 153 -15.02 -5.57 -6.63
CA LYS A 153 -13.62 -6.02 -6.60
C LYS A 153 -12.85 -5.56 -7.84
N VAL A 154 -13.47 -5.69 -9.02
CA VAL A 154 -12.88 -5.23 -10.28
C VAL A 154 -12.74 -3.71 -10.27
N THR A 155 -13.76 -3.00 -9.80
CA THR A 155 -13.75 -1.54 -9.70
C THR A 155 -12.62 -1.05 -8.80
N LEU A 156 -12.51 -1.60 -7.59
CA LEU A 156 -11.45 -1.22 -6.65
C LEU A 156 -10.06 -1.53 -7.23
N PHE A 157 -9.88 -2.73 -7.80
CA PHE A 157 -8.62 -3.11 -8.44
C PHE A 157 -8.24 -2.14 -9.56
N THR A 158 -9.19 -1.82 -10.45
CA THR A 158 -8.96 -0.90 -11.59
C THR A 158 -8.57 0.49 -11.11
N ILE A 159 -9.23 1.01 -10.06
CA ILE A 159 -8.88 2.32 -9.48
C ILE A 159 -7.45 2.29 -8.92
N ILE A 160 -7.08 1.25 -8.18
CA ILE A 160 -5.74 1.14 -7.58
C ILE A 160 -4.67 1.05 -8.68
N GLU A 161 -4.85 0.22 -9.70
CA GLU A 161 -3.91 0.09 -10.81
C GLU A 161 -3.79 1.41 -11.61
N LEU A 162 -4.91 2.06 -11.89
CA LEU A 162 -4.93 3.34 -12.57
C LEU A 162 -4.12 4.38 -11.78
N VAL A 163 -4.42 4.55 -10.49
CA VAL A 163 -3.76 5.54 -9.62
C VAL A 163 -2.29 5.23 -9.45
N SER A 164 -1.92 3.97 -9.21
CA SER A 164 -0.53 3.58 -8.96
C SER A 164 0.35 3.78 -10.20
N SER A 165 -0.11 3.35 -11.36
CA SER A 165 0.66 3.46 -12.61
C SER A 165 0.77 4.90 -13.10
N THR A 166 -0.36 5.61 -13.18
CA THR A 166 -0.35 6.99 -13.69
C THR A 166 0.26 7.98 -12.71
N GLY A 167 0.02 7.79 -11.39
CA GLY A 167 0.65 8.59 -10.34
C GLY A 167 2.15 8.42 -10.32
N PHE A 168 2.66 7.19 -10.49
CA PHE A 168 4.09 6.93 -10.61
C PHE A 168 4.74 7.72 -11.75
N ASN A 169 4.16 7.64 -12.96
CA ASN A 169 4.68 8.32 -14.12
C ASN A 169 4.62 9.86 -13.96
N SER A 170 3.51 10.36 -13.45
CA SER A 170 3.32 11.79 -13.21
C SER A 170 4.29 12.36 -12.17
N ILE A 171 4.55 11.61 -11.06
CA ILE A 171 5.46 12.04 -9.99
C ILE A 171 6.94 11.97 -10.42
N LEU A 172 7.36 10.91 -11.12
CA LEU A 172 8.78 10.70 -11.43
C LEU A 172 9.21 11.31 -12.75
N TYR A 173 8.33 11.33 -13.73
CA TYR A 173 8.67 11.71 -15.12
C TYR A 173 7.90 12.92 -15.60
N SER A 174 6.91 13.42 -14.85
CA SER A 174 5.96 14.46 -15.27
C SER A 174 5.18 14.07 -16.54
N GLU A 175 4.91 12.77 -16.69
CA GLU A 175 4.23 12.23 -17.87
C GLU A 175 2.83 11.68 -17.51
N PRO A 176 1.78 12.01 -18.27
CA PRO A 176 1.74 12.96 -19.38
C PRO A 176 1.78 14.42 -18.94
N LEU A 177 1.61 14.70 -17.64
CA LEU A 177 1.63 16.00 -16.99
C LEU A 177 2.25 15.88 -15.58
N PRO A 178 2.81 16.96 -15.01
CA PRO A 178 3.19 17.03 -13.61
C PRO A 178 2.00 16.70 -12.68
N LEU A 179 2.25 16.09 -11.53
CA LEU A 179 1.21 15.54 -10.66
C LEU A 179 0.05 16.51 -10.38
N ASN A 180 0.35 17.77 -10.03
CA ASN A 180 -0.67 18.75 -9.68
C ASN A 180 -1.59 19.12 -10.86
N GLU A 181 -1.05 19.09 -12.09
CA GLU A 181 -1.82 19.34 -13.30
C GLU A 181 -2.59 18.08 -13.74
N TYR A 182 -2.06 16.87 -13.42
CA TYR A 182 -2.67 15.60 -13.76
C TYR A 182 -3.85 15.23 -12.85
N LYS A 183 -3.78 15.54 -11.55
CA LYS A 183 -4.79 15.20 -10.55
C LYS A 183 -6.24 15.48 -10.97
N PRO A 184 -6.60 16.67 -11.51
CA PRO A 184 -7.99 16.95 -11.90
C PRO A 184 -8.54 15.97 -12.95
N TYR A 185 -7.72 15.57 -13.92
CA TYR A 185 -8.11 14.58 -14.93
C TYR A 185 -8.31 13.19 -14.31
N LEU A 186 -7.36 12.74 -13.49
CA LEU A 186 -7.44 11.47 -12.78
C LEU A 186 -8.73 11.39 -11.92
N TYR A 187 -9.04 12.45 -11.17
CA TYR A 187 -10.22 12.47 -10.30
C TYR A 187 -11.52 12.43 -11.10
N SER A 188 -11.58 13.11 -12.24
CA SER A 188 -12.74 13.04 -13.14
C SER A 188 -12.96 11.62 -13.67
N ILE A 189 -11.88 10.93 -14.08
CA ILE A 189 -11.94 9.54 -14.55
C ILE A 189 -12.44 8.62 -13.43
N ILE A 190 -11.91 8.75 -12.21
CA ILE A 190 -12.32 7.91 -11.08
C ILE A 190 -13.80 8.12 -10.73
N ARG A 191 -14.29 9.37 -10.71
CA ARG A 191 -15.72 9.65 -10.51
C ARG A 191 -16.59 8.97 -11.56
N ASN A 192 -16.16 8.98 -12.82
CA ASN A 192 -16.89 8.29 -13.89
C ASN A 192 -16.86 6.76 -13.71
N ILE A 193 -15.73 6.18 -13.31
CA ILE A 193 -15.65 4.74 -13.00
C ILE A 193 -16.67 4.37 -11.90
N LEU A 194 -16.77 5.15 -10.83
CA LEU A 194 -17.70 4.90 -9.73
C LEU A 194 -19.18 5.03 -10.12
N LYS A 195 -19.50 5.71 -11.22
CA LYS A 195 -20.87 5.88 -11.73
C LYS A 195 -21.28 4.82 -12.75
N ILE A 196 -20.32 4.26 -13.48
CA ILE A 196 -20.61 3.39 -14.65
C ILE A 196 -20.52 1.90 -14.28
N MET A 197 -19.67 1.52 -13.32
CA MET A 197 -19.40 0.13 -12.96
C MET A 197 -20.25 -0.36 -11.79
#